data_f890f7b6f7a6d08c9fd9255e9c79e2eb
#
_entry.id   f890f7b6f7a6d08c9fd9255e9c79e2eb
#
_cell.length_a   1.000
_cell.length_b   1.000
_cell.length_c   1.000
_cell.angle_alpha   90.00
_cell.angle_beta   90.00
_cell.angle_gamma   90.00
#
_symmetry.space_group_name_H-M   'P 1'
#
loop_
_entity.id
_entity.type
_entity.pdbx_description
1 polymer ?
#
loop_
_entity_poly.entity_id
_entity_poly.type
_entity_poly.pdbx_seq_one_letter_code
_entity_poly.pdbx_strand_id
1 'polypeptide(L)'
;MNTALLIHTQQALAFDDFLSYMEIPTLVLDFMSEMPDSLHWYFHRKGTSTTLFAINYNLQGTYEVSIDNLAAYEDLKFFPYLVDSFAKFLNGKLDVDNIYEELNEDWIEETIADEVAYLKATLTILPKYFLAQPMDELAYISLETLAPLGVNLHSSTPRIYGYAQYLMRNHSLPCLKDWDEMDVPDIDEEIEVDIPQHVAIGRVKSWQLDGSETYETYSQDDVEHLLSLASEHKHGKPLHGVVMNDIGTLHQEGIGMPVNGEEAIYWFTEAYKAGDTLYAPTNLGDLYRKGCRNVNPCLKKAFKAYQLSIDPYAHYRIAQAYEEGWTGEVDMNKAMKWYKQAAEEGHHLAIKRIKNL
;
A
#
# COMPACT_ATOMS: atom_id res chain seq x y z
N MET A 1 11.65 5.27 12.39
CA MET A 1 11.72 4.84 13.82
C MET A 1 10.74 3.71 14.01
N ASN A 2 11.13 2.58 14.58
CA ASN A 2 10.18 1.49 14.83
C ASN A 2 9.28 1.88 16.01
N THR A 3 7.97 1.87 15.80
CA THR A 3 7.04 2.05 16.92
C THR A 3 7.04 0.78 17.76
N ALA A 4 7.36 0.92 19.04
CA ALA A 4 7.43 -0.18 19.99
C ALA A 4 6.62 0.12 21.26
N LEU A 5 5.87 -0.88 21.75
CA LEU A 5 5.06 -0.80 22.95
C LEU A 5 5.45 -1.90 23.93
N LEU A 6 5.41 -1.59 25.22
CA LEU A 6 5.82 -2.50 26.28
C LEU A 6 4.61 -3.13 26.97
N ILE A 7 4.68 -4.44 27.18
CA ILE A 7 3.70 -5.23 27.94
C ILE A 7 4.39 -5.88 29.13
N HIS A 8 4.00 -5.52 30.33
CA HIS A 8 4.52 -6.07 31.57
C HIS A 8 3.66 -7.24 32.05
N THR A 9 4.27 -8.40 32.20
CA THR A 9 3.59 -9.63 32.64
C THR A 9 4.58 -10.58 33.30
N GLN A 10 4.07 -11.51 34.13
CA GLN A 10 4.85 -12.63 34.67
C GLN A 10 4.62 -13.93 33.89
N GLN A 11 3.79 -13.92 32.87
CA GLN A 11 3.43 -15.10 32.10
C GLN A 11 4.43 -15.32 30.96
N ALA A 12 4.96 -16.53 30.85
CA ALA A 12 5.75 -16.93 29.70
C ALA A 12 4.86 -17.13 28.47
N LEU A 13 5.36 -16.77 27.30
CA LEU A 13 4.65 -16.91 26.05
C LEU A 13 4.66 -18.36 25.56
N ALA A 14 3.46 -18.85 25.16
CA ALA A 14 3.28 -19.97 24.27
C ALA A 14 2.75 -19.40 22.95
N PHE A 15 3.63 -19.20 21.96
CA PHE A 15 3.31 -18.41 20.78
C PHE A 15 2.25 -19.08 19.88
N ASP A 16 2.28 -20.39 19.75
CA ASP A 16 1.26 -21.15 19.01
C ASP A 16 -0.14 -20.98 19.62
N ASP A 17 -0.21 -20.88 20.95
CA ASP A 17 -1.46 -20.62 21.65
C ASP A 17 -1.95 -19.19 21.37
N PHE A 18 -1.04 -18.22 21.25
CA PHE A 18 -1.38 -16.84 20.88
C PHE A 18 -1.90 -16.74 19.44
N LEU A 19 -1.24 -17.36 18.47
CA LEU A 19 -1.73 -17.40 17.09
C LEU A 19 -3.11 -18.04 16.99
N SER A 20 -3.34 -19.11 17.75
CA SER A 20 -4.65 -19.76 17.83
C SER A 20 -5.70 -18.88 18.50
N TYR A 21 -5.32 -18.12 19.52
CA TYR A 21 -6.17 -17.15 20.21
C TYR A 21 -6.60 -15.98 19.29
N MET A 22 -5.71 -15.51 18.45
CA MET A 22 -5.98 -14.40 17.53
C MET A 22 -6.99 -14.76 16.43
N GLU A 23 -7.10 -16.05 16.06
CA GLU A 23 -7.98 -16.54 14.98
C GLU A 23 -7.86 -15.76 13.65
N ILE A 24 -6.66 -15.24 13.34
CA ILE A 24 -6.39 -14.48 12.11
C ILE A 24 -5.65 -15.37 11.11
N PRO A 25 -6.35 -15.91 10.09
CA PRO A 25 -5.74 -16.86 9.14
C PRO A 25 -4.64 -16.24 8.27
N THR A 26 -4.58 -14.89 8.19
CA THR A 26 -3.59 -14.17 7.40
C THR A 26 -2.32 -13.85 8.18
N LEU A 27 -2.32 -14.02 9.51
CA LEU A 27 -1.12 -13.82 10.33
C LEU A 27 -0.23 -15.06 10.23
N VAL A 28 0.99 -14.87 9.80
CA VAL A 28 1.94 -15.96 9.53
C VAL A 28 3.22 -15.69 10.31
N LEU A 29 3.68 -16.69 11.04
CA LEU A 29 4.97 -16.67 11.73
C LEU A 29 6.10 -16.71 10.70
N ASP A 30 7.10 -15.86 10.87
CA ASP A 30 8.31 -15.89 10.06
C ASP A 30 9.24 -17.02 10.53
N PHE A 31 10.02 -17.58 9.61
CA PHE A 31 10.90 -18.72 9.91
C PHE A 31 11.99 -18.38 10.95
N MET A 32 12.41 -17.11 11.06
CA MET A 32 13.33 -16.65 12.10
C MET A 32 12.82 -16.93 13.52
N SER A 33 11.51 -17.05 13.68
CA SER A 33 10.86 -17.39 14.95
C SER A 33 10.90 -18.87 15.28
N GLU A 34 11.23 -19.73 14.33
CA GLU A 34 11.31 -21.19 14.51
C GLU A 34 12.63 -21.65 15.15
N MET A 35 13.54 -20.72 15.45
CA MET A 35 14.80 -21.03 16.10
C MET A 35 14.55 -21.51 17.55
N PRO A 36 15.09 -22.65 17.96
CA PRO A 36 15.04 -23.08 19.35
C PRO A 36 15.69 -22.01 20.24
N ASP A 37 15.08 -21.68 21.36
CA ASP A 37 15.53 -20.66 22.33
C ASP A 37 15.38 -19.21 21.86
N SER A 38 14.64 -18.93 20.80
CA SER A 38 14.36 -17.57 20.38
C SER A 38 13.53 -16.82 21.44
N LEU A 39 14.03 -15.65 21.83
CA LEU A 39 13.28 -14.68 22.63
C LEU A 39 12.62 -13.63 21.75
N HIS A 40 12.68 -13.84 20.45
CA HIS A 40 12.22 -12.95 19.40
C HIS A 40 11.31 -13.70 18.46
N TRP A 41 10.10 -13.18 18.22
CA TRP A 41 9.14 -13.72 17.28
C TRP A 41 8.83 -12.67 16.23
N TYR A 42 8.94 -13.06 14.96
CA TYR A 42 8.67 -12.22 13.81
C TYR A 42 7.50 -12.81 13.03
N PHE A 43 6.59 -11.98 12.59
CA PHE A 43 5.45 -12.41 11.80
C PHE A 43 4.93 -11.30 10.90
N HIS A 44 4.20 -11.66 9.87
CA HIS A 44 3.64 -10.76 8.89
C HIS A 44 2.21 -11.17 8.53
N ARG A 45 1.49 -10.28 7.88
CA ARG A 45 0.15 -10.56 7.35
C ARG A 45 0.25 -10.86 5.86
N LYS A 46 -0.29 -12.01 5.43
CA LYS A 46 -0.37 -12.36 4.01
C LYS A 46 -1.18 -11.33 3.24
N GLY A 47 -0.62 -10.85 2.12
CA GLY A 47 -1.29 -10.01 1.15
C GLY A 47 -1.31 -8.51 1.48
N THR A 48 -0.72 -8.08 2.61
CA THR A 48 -0.63 -6.65 2.94
C THR A 48 0.72 -6.07 2.58
N SER A 49 1.78 -6.46 3.26
CA SER A 49 3.13 -5.97 2.95
C SER A 49 4.18 -7.01 3.32
N THR A 50 5.43 -6.66 3.08
CA THR A 50 6.60 -7.40 3.56
C THR A 50 6.98 -7.01 4.98
N THR A 51 6.24 -6.11 5.61
CA THR A 51 6.53 -5.59 6.95
C THR A 51 6.36 -6.67 8.00
N LEU A 52 7.34 -6.72 8.89
CA LEU A 52 7.35 -7.61 10.03
C LEU A 52 6.78 -6.90 11.26
N PHE A 53 5.94 -7.64 12.00
CA PHE A 53 5.69 -7.36 13.39
C PHE A 53 6.70 -8.16 14.22
N ALA A 54 7.25 -7.57 15.26
CA ALA A 54 8.16 -8.24 16.15
C ALA A 54 7.66 -8.25 17.60
N ILE A 55 7.86 -9.37 18.28
CA ILE A 55 7.62 -9.52 19.72
C ILE A 55 8.94 -9.97 20.33
N ASN A 56 9.51 -9.14 21.21
CA ASN A 56 10.78 -9.37 21.88
C ASN A 56 10.53 -9.55 23.39
N TYR A 57 11.09 -10.59 23.99
CA TYR A 57 11.03 -10.81 25.44
C TYR A 57 12.36 -10.48 26.12
N ASN A 58 12.33 -9.62 27.10
CA ASN A 58 13.57 -9.14 27.77
C ASN A 58 13.99 -9.96 29.00
N LEU A 59 13.48 -11.14 29.24
CA LEU A 59 13.77 -12.00 30.39
C LEU A 59 13.42 -11.42 31.77
N GLN A 60 12.92 -10.19 31.85
CA GLN A 60 12.54 -9.52 33.10
C GLN A 60 11.02 -9.37 33.25
N GLY A 61 10.24 -10.06 32.43
CA GLY A 61 8.80 -10.00 32.46
C GLY A 61 8.20 -8.88 31.60
N THR A 62 8.95 -8.39 30.61
CA THR A 62 8.47 -7.38 29.68
C THR A 62 8.58 -7.89 28.24
N TYR A 63 7.49 -7.79 27.49
CA TYR A 63 7.48 -7.97 26.05
C TYR A 63 7.45 -6.60 25.38
N GLU A 64 8.28 -6.46 24.37
CA GLU A 64 8.27 -5.34 23.44
C GLU A 64 7.59 -5.81 22.15
N VAL A 65 6.53 -5.12 21.75
CA VAL A 65 5.82 -5.38 20.49
C VAL A 65 6.07 -4.20 19.58
N SER A 66 6.62 -4.47 18.41
CA SER A 66 6.99 -3.43 17.45
C SER A 66 6.48 -3.75 16.05
N ILE A 67 6.43 -2.71 15.22
CA ILE A 67 6.15 -2.77 13.79
C ILE A 67 7.31 -2.12 13.04
N ASP A 68 7.70 -2.73 11.92
CA ASP A 68 8.86 -2.30 11.16
C ASP A 68 8.59 -1.04 10.32
N ASN A 69 9.64 -0.45 9.80
CA ASN A 69 9.61 0.80 9.01
C ASN A 69 8.87 0.63 7.69
N LEU A 70 8.25 1.70 7.22
CA LEU A 70 7.43 1.75 6.01
C LEU A 70 6.33 0.67 5.98
N ALA A 71 5.77 0.36 7.14
CA ALA A 71 4.63 -0.55 7.25
C ALA A 71 3.47 -0.12 6.36
N ALA A 72 2.72 -1.09 5.82
CA ALA A 72 1.51 -0.78 5.08
C ALA A 72 0.47 -0.09 5.97
N TYR A 73 -0.33 0.82 5.41
CA TYR A 73 -1.39 1.51 6.14
C TYR A 73 -2.30 0.53 6.89
N GLU A 74 -2.66 -0.58 6.26
CA GLU A 74 -3.49 -1.63 6.87
C GLU A 74 -2.79 -2.35 8.02
N ASP A 75 -1.46 -2.43 8.00
CA ASP A 75 -0.68 -3.03 9.08
C ASP A 75 -0.53 -2.05 10.25
N LEU A 76 -0.31 -0.76 9.98
CA LEU A 76 -0.36 0.30 10.99
C LEU A 76 -1.72 0.33 11.70
N LYS A 77 -2.81 0.23 10.95
CA LYS A 77 -4.17 0.18 11.48
C LYS A 77 -4.46 -1.09 12.29
N PHE A 78 -3.83 -2.20 11.94
CA PHE A 78 -3.96 -3.47 12.65
C PHE A 78 -3.12 -3.52 13.93
N PHE A 79 -2.03 -2.78 14.00
CA PHE A 79 -1.06 -2.84 15.09
C PHE A 79 -1.65 -2.61 16.48
N PRO A 80 -2.52 -1.61 16.75
CA PRO A 80 -3.18 -1.44 18.05
C PRO A 80 -3.97 -2.67 18.48
N TYR A 81 -4.68 -3.30 17.54
CA TYR A 81 -5.45 -4.52 17.83
C TYR A 81 -4.54 -5.71 18.18
N LEU A 82 -3.42 -5.84 17.48
CA LEU A 82 -2.41 -6.86 17.77
C LEU A 82 -1.87 -6.72 19.20
N VAL A 83 -1.43 -5.52 19.57
CA VAL A 83 -0.84 -5.22 20.89
C VAL A 83 -1.85 -5.43 22.01
N ASP A 84 -3.07 -4.93 21.85
CA ASP A 84 -4.16 -5.08 22.81
C ASP A 84 -4.53 -6.57 23.02
N SER A 85 -4.62 -7.32 21.91
CA SER A 85 -4.91 -8.77 21.98
C SER A 85 -3.78 -9.54 22.64
N PHE A 86 -2.53 -9.18 22.39
CA PHE A 86 -1.37 -9.81 23.02
C PHE A 86 -1.30 -9.50 24.51
N ALA A 87 -1.54 -8.25 24.90
CA ALA A 87 -1.62 -7.86 26.31
C ALA A 87 -2.73 -8.63 27.06
N LYS A 88 -3.90 -8.77 26.47
CA LYS A 88 -5.02 -9.54 27.03
C LYS A 88 -4.69 -11.02 27.14
N PHE A 89 -4.09 -11.61 26.12
CA PHE A 89 -3.66 -13.01 26.12
C PHE A 89 -2.68 -13.30 27.27
N LEU A 90 -1.72 -12.40 27.51
CA LEU A 90 -0.74 -12.52 28.59
C LEU A 90 -1.26 -12.08 29.97
N ASN A 91 -2.49 -11.58 30.06
CA ASN A 91 -2.99 -10.87 31.25
C ASN A 91 -1.98 -9.81 31.73
N GLY A 92 -1.33 -9.16 30.78
CA GLY A 92 -0.29 -8.18 30.97
C GLY A 92 -0.84 -6.75 31.04
N LYS A 93 0.00 -5.82 31.48
CA LYS A 93 -0.30 -4.40 31.57
C LYS A 93 0.47 -3.66 30.49
N LEU A 94 -0.23 -2.85 29.70
CA LEU A 94 0.36 -1.90 28.77
C LEU A 94 0.83 -0.62 29.52
N ASP A 95 1.86 0.02 28.99
CA ASP A 95 2.34 1.32 29.50
C ASP A 95 1.46 2.49 29.05
N VAL A 96 0.47 2.23 28.20
CA VAL A 96 -0.50 3.22 27.73
C VAL A 96 -1.88 2.92 28.31
N ASP A 97 -2.65 3.96 28.63
CA ASP A 97 -3.99 3.82 29.22
C ASP A 97 -5.04 3.35 28.18
N ASN A 98 -4.97 3.88 26.97
CA ASN A 98 -5.86 3.51 25.87
C ASN A 98 -5.10 3.49 24.55
N ILE A 99 -4.72 2.29 24.11
CA ILE A 99 -3.92 2.11 22.90
C ILE A 99 -4.61 2.62 21.62
N TYR A 100 -5.94 2.59 21.56
CA TYR A 100 -6.68 3.07 20.39
C TYR A 100 -6.82 4.60 20.33
N GLU A 101 -6.60 5.28 21.45
CA GLU A 101 -6.49 6.74 21.49
C GLU A 101 -5.06 7.19 21.17
N GLU A 102 -4.04 6.43 21.60
CA GLU A 102 -2.64 6.71 21.32
C GLU A 102 -2.29 6.40 19.86
N LEU A 103 -2.68 5.22 19.36
CA LEU A 103 -2.39 4.76 17.99
C LEU A 103 -3.62 4.94 17.10
N ASN A 104 -4.08 6.16 16.98
CA ASN A 104 -5.24 6.57 16.17
C ASN A 104 -4.83 6.93 14.73
N GLU A 105 -5.73 7.52 13.96
CA GLU A 105 -5.50 7.91 12.57
C GLU A 105 -4.43 9.01 12.45
N ASP A 106 -4.37 9.94 13.39
CA ASP A 106 -3.36 11.02 13.42
C ASP A 106 -1.95 10.40 13.63
N TRP A 107 -1.84 9.43 14.53
CA TRP A 107 -0.59 8.68 14.72
C TRP A 107 -0.16 7.96 13.44
N ILE A 108 -1.09 7.35 12.68
CA ILE A 108 -0.76 6.70 11.41
C ILE A 108 -0.20 7.72 10.40
N GLU A 109 -0.86 8.88 10.27
CA GLU A 109 -0.43 9.94 9.36
C GLU A 109 0.96 10.50 9.75
N GLU A 110 1.21 10.72 11.04
CA GLU A 110 2.51 11.16 11.57
C GLU A 110 3.59 10.10 11.33
N THR A 111 3.30 8.82 11.63
CA THR A 111 4.24 7.72 11.40
C THR A 111 4.67 7.64 9.94
N ILE A 112 3.71 7.71 9.01
CA ILE A 112 4.02 7.71 7.57
C ILE A 112 4.86 8.93 7.17
N ALA A 113 4.56 10.10 7.73
CA ALA A 113 5.29 11.32 7.44
C ALA A 113 6.75 11.21 7.92
N ASP A 114 6.96 10.75 9.15
CA ASP A 114 8.28 10.56 9.74
C ASP A 114 9.11 9.51 9.00
N GLU A 115 8.50 8.39 8.63
CA GLU A 115 9.16 7.33 7.87
C GLU A 115 9.62 7.81 6.49
N VAL A 116 8.78 8.57 5.79
CA VAL A 116 9.15 9.14 4.49
C VAL A 116 10.20 10.24 4.65
N ALA A 117 10.14 11.03 5.72
CA ALA A 117 11.15 12.01 6.04
C ALA A 117 12.50 11.34 6.27
N TYR A 118 12.53 10.29 7.07
CA TYR A 118 13.73 9.50 7.34
C TYR A 118 14.27 8.82 6.08
N LEU A 119 13.40 8.25 5.24
CA LEU A 119 13.77 7.69 3.93
C LEU A 119 14.45 8.75 3.04
N LYS A 120 13.87 9.94 2.92
CA LYS A 120 14.45 11.05 2.14
C LYS A 120 15.81 11.45 2.67
N ALA A 121 15.93 11.64 3.99
CA ALA A 121 17.17 11.98 4.65
C ALA A 121 18.26 10.93 4.38
N THR A 122 17.93 9.67 4.58
CA THR A 122 18.83 8.55 4.33
C THR A 122 19.30 8.52 2.89
N LEU A 123 18.39 8.60 1.90
CA LEU A 123 18.74 8.57 0.47
C LEU A 123 19.51 9.83 0.00
N THR A 124 19.53 10.90 0.79
CA THR A 124 20.39 12.06 0.51
C THR A 124 21.86 11.78 0.81
N ILE A 125 22.13 10.91 1.78
CA ILE A 125 23.47 10.61 2.27
C ILE A 125 23.95 9.24 1.78
N LEU A 126 23.04 8.26 1.80
CA LEU A 126 23.29 6.87 1.41
C LEU A 126 22.62 6.54 0.10
N PRO A 127 23.23 5.67 -0.74
CA PRO A 127 22.61 5.26 -2.01
C PRO A 127 21.40 4.34 -1.81
N LYS A 128 21.22 3.77 -0.61
CA LYS A 128 20.22 2.74 -0.32
C LYS A 128 19.57 2.96 1.04
N TYR A 129 18.26 2.73 1.11
CA TYR A 129 17.48 2.62 2.34
C TYR A 129 17.07 1.16 2.50
N PHE A 130 17.51 0.53 3.59
CA PHE A 130 17.30 -0.89 3.82
C PHE A 130 15.98 -1.17 4.53
N LEU A 131 15.35 -2.29 4.14
CA LEU A 131 14.09 -2.77 4.69
C LEU A 131 14.26 -4.24 5.06
N ALA A 132 13.85 -4.62 6.26
CA ALA A 132 13.68 -6.02 6.59
C ALA A 132 12.56 -6.63 5.74
N GLN A 133 12.76 -7.84 5.25
CA GLN A 133 11.73 -8.60 4.56
C GLN A 133 11.59 -9.98 5.20
N PRO A 134 10.39 -10.58 5.16
CA PRO A 134 10.23 -11.99 5.47
C PRO A 134 11.17 -12.84 4.61
N MET A 135 11.74 -13.91 5.19
CA MET A 135 12.60 -14.87 4.49
C MET A 135 14.10 -14.47 4.32
N ASP A 136 14.68 -13.76 5.28
CA ASP A 136 16.12 -13.39 5.33
C ASP A 136 16.65 -12.58 4.13
N GLU A 137 15.78 -11.96 3.39
CA GLU A 137 16.19 -11.07 2.32
C GLU A 137 16.25 -9.63 2.82
N LEU A 138 17.39 -8.97 2.66
CA LEU A 138 17.53 -7.55 2.91
C LEU A 138 17.23 -6.77 1.64
N ALA A 139 16.00 -6.32 1.50
CA ALA A 139 15.61 -5.46 0.40
C ALA A 139 16.04 -4.01 0.64
N TYR A 140 16.15 -3.23 -0.43
CA TYR A 140 16.45 -1.81 -0.31
C TYR A 140 15.68 -0.95 -1.32
N ILE A 141 15.40 0.27 -0.90
CA ILE A 141 14.92 1.36 -1.77
C ILE A 141 16.13 2.24 -2.13
N SER A 142 16.22 2.66 -3.37
CA SER A 142 17.22 3.62 -3.86
C SER A 142 16.58 4.63 -4.80
N LEU A 143 17.30 5.69 -5.13
CA LEU A 143 16.82 6.62 -6.16
C LEU A 143 16.67 5.94 -7.52
N GLU A 144 17.46 4.90 -7.82
CA GLU A 144 17.35 4.11 -9.04
C GLU A 144 16.07 3.28 -9.08
N THR A 145 15.57 2.81 -7.93
CA THR A 145 14.30 2.08 -7.85
C THR A 145 13.08 3.00 -7.93
N LEU A 146 13.18 4.23 -7.43
CA LEU A 146 12.10 5.23 -7.43
C LEU A 146 11.99 6.00 -8.76
N ALA A 147 13.11 6.31 -9.40
CA ALA A 147 13.13 7.15 -10.61
C ALA A 147 12.27 6.59 -11.77
N PRO A 148 12.25 5.27 -12.08
CA PRO A 148 11.38 4.73 -13.11
C PRO A 148 9.89 4.95 -12.84
N LEU A 149 9.51 5.12 -11.56
CA LEU A 149 8.14 5.39 -11.11
C LEU A 149 7.82 6.89 -11.07
N GLY A 150 8.72 7.73 -11.56
CA GLY A 150 8.53 9.18 -11.54
C GLY A 150 8.59 9.78 -10.14
N VAL A 151 9.25 9.12 -9.21
CA VAL A 151 9.41 9.56 -7.81
C VAL A 151 10.84 9.97 -7.55
N ASN A 152 11.02 11.08 -6.85
CA ASN A 152 12.30 11.61 -6.41
C ASN A 152 12.18 12.20 -5.00
N LEU A 153 13.27 12.68 -4.41
CA LEU A 153 13.31 13.23 -3.06
C LEU A 153 12.41 14.45 -2.83
N HIS A 154 12.00 15.15 -3.91
CA HIS A 154 11.11 16.30 -3.84
C HIS A 154 9.63 15.90 -3.99
N SER A 155 9.33 14.64 -4.28
CA SER A 155 7.95 14.16 -4.35
C SER A 155 7.27 14.22 -2.99
N SER A 156 5.94 14.40 -2.98
CA SER A 156 5.15 14.47 -1.75
C SER A 156 5.22 13.16 -0.94
N THR A 157 4.99 13.26 0.37
CA THR A 157 4.97 12.11 1.28
C THR A 157 4.05 10.99 0.79
N PRO A 158 2.78 11.25 0.42
CA PRO A 158 1.89 10.19 -0.05
C PRO A 158 2.38 9.47 -1.31
N ARG A 159 3.04 10.20 -2.23
CA ARG A 159 3.60 9.59 -3.44
C ARG A 159 4.77 8.67 -3.12
N ILE A 160 5.73 9.13 -2.33
CA ILE A 160 6.88 8.29 -1.96
C ILE A 160 6.43 7.06 -1.21
N TYR A 161 5.56 7.23 -0.22
CA TYR A 161 5.01 6.12 0.55
C TYR A 161 4.23 5.12 -0.33
N GLY A 162 3.31 5.62 -1.16
CA GLY A 162 2.51 4.78 -2.06
C GLY A 162 3.36 3.94 -3.01
N TYR A 163 4.42 4.53 -3.59
CA TYR A 163 5.32 3.79 -4.47
C TYR A 163 6.28 2.86 -3.74
N ALA A 164 6.72 3.21 -2.54
CA ALA A 164 7.45 2.27 -1.69
C ALA A 164 6.60 1.03 -1.40
N GLN A 165 5.33 1.21 -1.02
CA GLN A 165 4.38 0.12 -0.82
C GLN A 165 4.13 -0.68 -2.11
N TYR A 166 4.01 -0.02 -3.27
CA TYR A 166 3.87 -0.68 -4.55
C TYR A 166 5.06 -1.59 -4.87
N LEU A 167 6.29 -1.12 -4.67
CA LEU A 167 7.50 -1.91 -4.91
C LEU A 167 7.58 -3.12 -3.96
N MET A 168 7.26 -2.94 -2.69
CA MET A 168 7.24 -4.01 -1.70
C MET A 168 6.19 -5.08 -2.05
N ARG A 169 4.95 -4.70 -2.30
CA ARG A 169 3.85 -5.62 -2.64
C ARG A 169 4.09 -6.43 -3.91
N ASN A 170 4.80 -5.88 -4.88
CA ASN A 170 5.10 -6.54 -6.13
C ASN A 170 6.44 -7.29 -6.13
N HIS A 171 7.10 -7.39 -4.97
CA HIS A 171 8.44 -8.00 -4.85
C HIS A 171 9.42 -7.44 -5.88
N SER A 172 9.34 -6.13 -6.15
CA SER A 172 10.13 -5.45 -7.19
C SER A 172 11.35 -4.74 -6.60
N LEU A 173 11.58 -4.85 -5.29
CA LEU A 173 12.77 -4.30 -4.65
C LEU A 173 13.98 -5.21 -4.93
N PRO A 174 15.13 -4.61 -5.21
CA PRO A 174 16.37 -5.36 -5.25
C PRO A 174 16.76 -5.81 -3.84
N CYS A 175 17.29 -7.03 -3.75
CA CYS A 175 17.76 -7.63 -2.50
C CYS A 175 19.27 -7.76 -2.51
N LEU A 176 19.91 -7.64 -1.34
CA LEU A 176 21.29 -8.02 -1.15
C LEU A 176 21.38 -9.52 -0.95
N LYS A 177 22.35 -10.14 -1.63
CA LYS A 177 22.59 -11.59 -1.51
C LYS A 177 23.46 -11.93 -0.32
N ASP A 178 24.29 -10.99 0.14
CA ASP A 178 25.19 -11.16 1.26
C ASP A 178 25.16 -9.91 2.16
N TRP A 179 25.04 -10.12 3.47
CA TRP A 179 25.07 -9.06 4.49
C TRP A 179 26.42 -8.30 4.52
N ASP A 180 27.49 -8.95 4.04
CA ASP A 180 28.84 -8.34 3.93
C ASP A 180 28.91 -7.23 2.85
N GLU A 181 27.89 -7.11 1.99
CA GLU A 181 27.77 -6.00 1.03
C GLU A 181 27.18 -4.71 1.65
N MET A 182 26.84 -4.75 2.93
CA MET A 182 26.35 -3.60 3.68
C MET A 182 27.53 -2.71 4.12
N ASP A 183 27.96 -1.83 3.22
CA ASP A 183 28.84 -0.70 3.59
C ASP A 183 27.93 0.44 4.14
N VAL A 184 27.36 0.22 5.33
CA VAL A 184 26.55 1.24 6.02
C VAL A 184 27.49 2.05 6.90
N PRO A 185 27.71 3.34 6.61
CA PRO A 185 28.42 4.21 7.53
C PRO A 185 27.68 4.26 8.86
N ASP A 186 28.44 4.27 9.96
CA ASP A 186 27.87 4.49 11.28
C ASP A 186 27.29 5.91 11.33
N ILE A 187 25.97 6.02 11.26
CA ILE A 187 25.26 7.30 11.27
C ILE A 187 24.78 7.53 12.69
N ASP A 188 25.69 7.98 13.56
CA ASP A 188 25.39 8.36 14.95
C ASP A 188 24.84 9.80 15.07
N GLU A 189 24.66 10.53 13.97
CA GLU A 189 24.18 11.91 14.00
C GLU A 189 22.69 11.98 13.61
N GLU A 190 21.90 12.66 14.45
CA GLU A 190 20.51 13.04 14.09
C GLU A 190 20.55 13.89 12.81
N ILE A 191 20.01 13.34 11.73
CA ILE A 191 19.95 14.02 10.45
C ILE A 191 18.75 14.96 10.48
N GLU A 192 18.97 16.23 10.80
CA GLU A 192 17.98 17.28 10.56
C GLU A 192 17.91 17.57 9.06
N VAL A 193 16.85 17.13 8.42
CA VAL A 193 16.53 17.49 7.04
C VAL A 193 15.37 18.47 7.05
N ASP A 194 15.62 19.68 6.58
CA ASP A 194 14.55 20.67 6.33
C ASP A 194 13.72 20.20 5.11
N ILE A 195 12.63 19.50 5.41
CA ILE A 195 11.73 18.98 4.37
C ILE A 195 10.65 20.02 4.13
N PRO A 196 10.60 20.64 2.95
CA PRO A 196 9.53 21.56 2.62
C PRO A 196 8.17 20.93 2.80
N GLN A 197 7.28 21.57 3.54
CA GLN A 197 5.87 21.13 3.61
C GLN A 197 5.23 21.32 2.24
N HIS A 198 4.90 20.21 1.58
CA HIS A 198 4.23 20.22 0.30
C HIS A 198 2.73 20.50 0.48
N VAL A 199 2.27 21.61 -0.04
CA VAL A 199 0.85 21.94 -0.08
C VAL A 199 0.18 21.15 -1.19
N ALA A 200 -0.80 20.32 -0.86
CA ALA A 200 -1.57 19.59 -1.85
C ALA A 200 -2.42 20.55 -2.70
N ILE A 201 -2.28 20.48 -4.01
CA ILE A 201 -3.11 21.22 -4.99
C ILE A 201 -4.23 20.37 -5.56
N GLY A 202 -4.17 19.06 -5.34
CA GLY A 202 -5.19 18.10 -5.77
C GLY A 202 -5.22 16.89 -4.88
N ARG A 203 -6.39 16.25 -4.83
CA ARG A 203 -6.64 15.08 -3.98
C ARG A 203 -7.56 14.12 -4.71
N VAL A 204 -7.15 12.86 -4.80
CA VAL A 204 -7.94 11.78 -5.41
C VAL A 204 -8.32 10.78 -4.34
N LYS A 205 -9.62 10.49 -4.26
CA LYS A 205 -10.14 9.49 -3.34
C LYS A 205 -10.00 8.11 -3.95
N SER A 206 -9.45 7.19 -3.22
CA SER A 206 -9.43 5.77 -3.54
C SER A 206 -10.06 4.94 -2.42
N TRP A 207 -10.34 3.66 -2.71
CA TRP A 207 -11.00 2.75 -1.79
C TRP A 207 -10.15 1.52 -1.60
N GLN A 208 -9.96 1.12 -0.34
CA GLN A 208 -9.31 -0.15 -0.03
C GLN A 208 -10.29 -1.32 -0.19
N LEU A 209 -9.76 -2.54 -0.21
CA LEU A 209 -10.58 -3.76 -0.37
C LEU A 209 -11.61 -3.93 0.75
N ASP A 210 -11.31 -3.47 1.95
CA ASP A 210 -12.20 -3.49 3.13
C ASP A 210 -13.29 -2.40 3.09
N GLY A 211 -13.20 -1.46 2.15
CA GLY A 211 -14.12 -0.33 1.96
C GLY A 211 -13.71 0.92 2.71
N SER A 212 -12.56 0.96 3.34
CA SER A 212 -12.00 2.20 3.89
C SER A 212 -11.60 3.18 2.79
N GLU A 213 -11.66 4.47 3.09
CA GLU A 213 -11.29 5.53 2.17
C GLU A 213 -9.82 5.90 2.38
N THR A 214 -9.09 6.05 1.28
CA THR A 214 -7.76 6.64 1.26
C THR A 214 -7.71 7.78 0.26
N TYR A 215 -6.70 8.62 0.38
CA TYR A 215 -6.56 9.77 -0.49
C TYR A 215 -5.14 9.85 -1.01
N GLU A 216 -5.01 9.90 -2.31
CA GLU A 216 -3.78 10.27 -2.99
C GLU A 216 -3.76 11.79 -3.16
N THR A 217 -2.68 12.44 -2.76
CA THR A 217 -2.52 13.88 -2.85
C THR A 217 -1.37 14.23 -3.80
N TYR A 218 -1.52 15.34 -4.52
CA TYR A 218 -0.54 15.85 -5.45
C TYR A 218 -0.15 17.28 -5.06
N SER A 219 1.13 17.53 -4.92
CA SER A 219 1.70 18.87 -4.81
C SER A 219 1.90 19.50 -6.19
N GLN A 220 2.23 20.79 -6.23
CA GLN A 220 2.60 21.46 -7.48
C GLN A 220 3.81 20.78 -8.13
N ASP A 221 4.82 20.43 -7.35
CA ASP A 221 6.05 19.79 -7.82
C ASP A 221 5.76 18.38 -8.39
N ASP A 222 4.85 17.61 -7.80
CA ASP A 222 4.43 16.32 -8.34
C ASP A 222 3.81 16.46 -9.73
N VAL A 223 2.92 17.45 -9.89
CA VAL A 223 2.25 17.70 -11.16
C VAL A 223 3.23 18.15 -12.22
N GLU A 224 4.11 19.10 -11.91
CA GLU A 224 5.12 19.60 -12.85
C GLU A 224 6.08 18.48 -13.28
N HIS A 225 6.50 17.64 -12.34
CA HIS A 225 7.35 16.49 -12.64
C HIS A 225 6.66 15.48 -13.55
N LEU A 226 5.41 15.09 -13.25
CA LEU A 226 4.62 14.17 -14.07
C LEU A 226 4.39 14.71 -15.48
N LEU A 227 4.12 16.01 -15.63
CA LEU A 227 3.95 16.66 -16.94
C LEU A 227 5.26 16.71 -17.73
N SER A 228 6.40 16.89 -17.05
CA SER A 228 7.71 16.79 -17.69
C SER A 228 7.95 15.39 -18.25
N LEU A 229 7.68 14.34 -17.46
CA LEU A 229 7.77 12.94 -17.89
C LEU A 229 6.81 12.63 -19.05
N ALA A 230 5.59 13.16 -19.00
CA ALA A 230 4.61 13.05 -20.09
C ALA A 230 5.13 13.66 -21.39
N SER A 231 5.75 14.83 -21.30
CA SER A 231 6.37 15.50 -22.46
C SER A 231 7.52 14.66 -23.02
N GLU A 232 8.39 14.13 -22.18
CA GLU A 232 9.50 13.29 -22.59
C GLU A 232 9.02 11.99 -23.26
N HIS A 233 7.97 11.38 -22.74
CA HIS A 233 7.38 10.19 -23.33
C HIS A 233 6.81 10.45 -24.71
N LYS A 234 6.11 11.57 -24.92
CA LYS A 234 5.62 12.02 -26.24
C LYS A 234 6.78 12.25 -27.25
N HIS A 235 8.00 12.45 -26.76
CA HIS A 235 9.22 12.51 -27.58
C HIS A 235 9.99 11.18 -27.67
N GLY A 236 9.35 10.06 -27.27
CA GLY A 236 9.88 8.72 -27.48
C GLY A 236 10.67 8.13 -26.30
N LYS A 237 10.73 8.79 -25.15
CA LYS A 237 11.32 8.19 -23.96
C LYS A 237 10.37 7.14 -23.36
N PRO A 238 10.86 5.97 -22.93
CA PRO A 238 10.03 4.99 -22.24
C PRO A 238 9.54 5.56 -20.91
N LEU A 239 8.32 5.21 -20.53
CA LEU A 239 7.71 5.60 -19.26
C LEU A 239 7.00 4.40 -18.65
N HIS A 240 7.06 4.27 -17.33
CA HIS A 240 6.43 3.17 -16.61
C HIS A 240 4.90 3.29 -16.62
N GLY A 241 4.18 2.15 -16.73
CA GLY A 241 2.71 2.15 -16.83
C GLY A 241 2.01 2.84 -15.68
N VAL A 242 2.50 2.66 -14.44
CA VAL A 242 1.91 3.31 -13.25
C VAL A 242 2.02 4.83 -13.32
N VAL A 243 3.16 5.37 -13.80
CA VAL A 243 3.34 6.81 -13.99
C VAL A 243 2.39 7.35 -15.06
N MET A 244 2.20 6.60 -16.15
CA MET A 244 1.20 6.96 -17.17
C MET A 244 -0.22 6.96 -16.59
N ASN A 245 -0.54 6.01 -15.68
CA ASN A 245 -1.82 6.00 -14.97
C ASN A 245 -2.02 7.26 -14.13
N ASP A 246 -1.00 7.72 -13.40
CA ASP A 246 -1.08 8.96 -12.63
C ASP A 246 -1.33 10.16 -13.53
N ILE A 247 -0.60 10.25 -14.64
CA ILE A 247 -0.82 11.33 -15.64
C ILE A 247 -2.27 11.29 -16.17
N GLY A 248 -2.80 10.10 -16.43
CA GLY A 248 -4.20 9.90 -16.79
C GLY A 248 -5.16 10.42 -15.72
N THR A 249 -4.84 10.17 -14.45
CA THR A 249 -5.61 10.65 -13.29
C THR A 249 -5.57 12.18 -13.19
N LEU A 250 -4.40 12.82 -13.38
CA LEU A 250 -4.32 14.29 -13.42
C LEU A 250 -5.26 14.89 -14.46
N HIS A 251 -5.32 14.31 -15.66
CA HIS A 251 -6.23 14.75 -16.72
C HIS A 251 -7.71 14.47 -16.41
N GLN A 252 -8.01 13.32 -15.78
CA GLN A 252 -9.37 12.97 -15.41
C GLN A 252 -9.94 13.89 -14.34
N GLU A 253 -9.17 14.16 -13.29
CA GLU A 253 -9.59 14.93 -12.12
C GLU A 253 -9.32 16.45 -12.27
N GLY A 254 -8.50 16.85 -13.23
CA GLY A 254 -8.15 18.24 -13.48
C GLY A 254 -7.18 18.81 -12.44
N ILE A 255 -6.22 18.01 -11.99
CA ILE A 255 -5.24 18.42 -10.99
C ILE A 255 -4.09 19.17 -11.68
N GLY A 256 -3.94 20.44 -11.36
CA GLY A 256 -2.94 21.33 -11.98
C GLY A 256 -3.25 21.72 -13.44
N MET A 257 -4.34 21.23 -14.02
CA MET A 257 -4.74 21.47 -15.38
C MET A 257 -6.26 21.33 -15.58
N PRO A 258 -6.86 21.82 -16.68
CA PRO A 258 -8.28 21.56 -16.96
C PRO A 258 -8.55 20.07 -17.19
N VAL A 259 -9.69 19.59 -16.67
CA VAL A 259 -10.19 18.22 -16.94
C VAL A 259 -10.22 17.93 -18.43
N ASN A 260 -9.67 16.79 -18.85
CA ASN A 260 -9.67 16.32 -20.23
C ASN A 260 -9.79 14.79 -20.30
N GLY A 261 -11.01 14.31 -20.54
CA GLY A 261 -11.29 12.88 -20.59
C GLY A 261 -10.64 12.16 -21.77
N GLU A 262 -10.37 12.83 -22.90
CA GLU A 262 -9.72 12.20 -24.05
C GLU A 262 -8.24 11.95 -23.77
N GLU A 263 -7.54 12.91 -23.14
CA GLU A 263 -6.17 12.70 -22.68
C GLU A 263 -6.10 11.64 -21.56
N ALA A 264 -7.04 11.62 -20.64
CA ALA A 264 -7.11 10.58 -19.62
C ALA A 264 -7.25 9.18 -20.25
N ILE A 265 -8.13 9.00 -21.25
CA ILE A 265 -8.25 7.74 -22.00
C ILE A 265 -6.94 7.37 -22.68
N TYR A 266 -6.27 8.33 -23.33
CA TYR A 266 -4.98 8.10 -23.96
C TYR A 266 -3.98 7.55 -22.95
N TRP A 267 -3.79 8.24 -21.84
CA TRP A 267 -2.79 7.86 -20.83
C TRP A 267 -3.11 6.53 -20.14
N PHE A 268 -4.35 6.26 -19.77
CA PHE A 268 -4.74 4.95 -19.21
C PHE A 268 -4.55 3.81 -20.22
N THR A 269 -4.76 4.09 -21.51
CA THR A 269 -4.55 3.09 -22.57
C THR A 269 -3.05 2.80 -22.75
N GLU A 270 -2.21 3.82 -22.77
CA GLU A 270 -0.75 3.64 -22.84
C GLU A 270 -0.20 2.97 -21.58
N ALA A 271 -0.72 3.31 -20.39
CA ALA A 271 -0.39 2.66 -19.13
C ALA A 271 -0.66 1.16 -19.17
N TYR A 272 -1.83 0.75 -19.63
CA TYR A 272 -2.16 -0.67 -19.82
C TYR A 272 -1.20 -1.36 -20.79
N LYS A 273 -0.88 -0.75 -21.93
CA LYS A 273 0.09 -1.29 -22.89
C LYS A 273 1.49 -1.42 -22.31
N ALA A 274 1.85 -0.54 -21.39
CA ALA A 274 3.11 -0.55 -20.66
C ALA A 274 3.12 -1.52 -19.45
N GLY A 275 2.04 -2.32 -19.27
CA GLY A 275 1.98 -3.40 -18.28
C GLY A 275 1.20 -3.07 -16.99
N ASP A 276 0.61 -1.88 -16.85
CA ASP A 276 -0.31 -1.62 -15.74
C ASP A 276 -1.65 -2.31 -15.97
N THR A 277 -1.77 -3.53 -15.47
CA THR A 277 -2.99 -4.35 -15.56
C THR A 277 -3.91 -4.19 -14.37
N LEU A 278 -3.52 -3.44 -13.35
CA LEU A 278 -4.29 -3.23 -12.12
C LEU A 278 -5.09 -1.92 -12.17
N TYR A 279 -4.38 -0.79 -12.17
CA TYR A 279 -4.99 0.53 -12.02
C TYR A 279 -5.54 1.10 -13.32
N ALA A 280 -4.74 1.09 -14.39
CA ALA A 280 -5.10 1.76 -15.62
C ALA A 280 -6.39 1.23 -16.27
N PRO A 281 -6.60 -0.08 -16.43
CA PRO A 281 -7.86 -0.58 -17.01
C PRO A 281 -9.05 -0.38 -16.05
N THR A 282 -8.85 -0.38 -14.74
CA THR A 282 -9.88 -0.07 -13.74
C THR A 282 -10.32 1.39 -13.85
N ASN A 283 -9.37 2.33 -13.88
CA ASN A 283 -9.65 3.75 -14.04
C ASN A 283 -10.30 4.07 -15.38
N LEU A 284 -9.84 3.43 -16.45
CA LEU A 284 -10.48 3.53 -17.78
C LEU A 284 -11.92 3.03 -17.76
N GLY A 285 -12.18 1.93 -17.04
CA GLY A 285 -13.52 1.40 -16.82
C GLY A 285 -14.42 2.39 -16.09
N ASP A 286 -13.94 2.99 -15.03
CA ASP A 286 -14.66 3.99 -14.26
C ASP A 286 -14.90 5.27 -15.05
N LEU A 287 -13.91 5.73 -15.83
CA LEU A 287 -14.06 6.87 -16.72
C LEU A 287 -15.17 6.63 -17.75
N TYR A 288 -15.19 5.48 -18.42
CA TYR A 288 -16.25 5.14 -19.36
C TYR A 288 -17.61 4.93 -18.70
N ARG A 289 -17.64 4.45 -17.45
CA ARG A 289 -18.89 4.24 -16.71
C ARG A 289 -19.54 5.54 -16.26
N LYS A 290 -18.75 6.46 -15.73
CA LYS A 290 -19.21 7.75 -15.20
C LYS A 290 -19.29 8.83 -16.27
N GLY A 291 -18.45 8.74 -17.30
CA GLY A 291 -18.14 9.82 -18.21
C GLY A 291 -17.12 10.81 -17.61
N CYS A 292 -16.60 11.68 -18.46
CA CYS A 292 -15.70 12.76 -18.08
C CYS A 292 -15.91 13.89 -19.07
N ARG A 293 -15.31 15.09 -18.84
CA ARG A 293 -15.37 16.17 -19.82
C ARG A 293 -14.94 15.66 -21.21
N ASN A 294 -15.75 15.91 -22.23
CA ASN A 294 -15.60 15.46 -23.61
C ASN A 294 -15.79 13.94 -23.84
N VAL A 295 -16.11 13.17 -22.80
CA VAL A 295 -16.35 11.72 -22.90
C VAL A 295 -17.71 11.38 -22.29
N ASN A 296 -18.65 10.94 -23.13
CA ASN A 296 -19.94 10.48 -22.67
C ASN A 296 -19.85 9.10 -22.00
N PRO A 297 -20.67 8.80 -20.98
CA PRO A 297 -20.76 7.47 -20.39
C PRO A 297 -21.05 6.39 -21.43
N CYS A 298 -20.38 5.25 -21.32
CA CYS A 298 -20.57 4.10 -22.19
C CYS A 298 -20.31 2.80 -21.45
N LEU A 299 -21.38 2.18 -20.91
CA LEU A 299 -21.29 0.95 -20.13
C LEU A 299 -20.65 -0.23 -20.88
N LYS A 300 -20.83 -0.31 -22.22
CA LYS A 300 -20.17 -1.35 -23.03
C LYS A 300 -18.65 -1.16 -23.09
N LYS A 301 -18.15 0.09 -23.15
CA LYS A 301 -16.72 0.37 -23.10
C LYS A 301 -16.19 0.15 -21.70
N ALA A 302 -16.93 0.57 -20.66
CA ALA A 302 -16.58 0.33 -19.27
C ALA A 302 -16.39 -1.16 -18.99
N PHE A 303 -17.34 -2.01 -19.39
CA PHE A 303 -17.26 -3.45 -19.24
C PHE A 303 -16.00 -4.04 -19.90
N LYS A 304 -15.67 -3.61 -21.13
CA LYS A 304 -14.47 -4.07 -21.83
C LYS A 304 -13.19 -3.66 -21.11
N ALA A 305 -13.14 -2.45 -20.54
CA ALA A 305 -11.98 -1.97 -19.80
C ALA A 305 -11.79 -2.78 -18.51
N TYR A 306 -12.84 -2.99 -17.72
CA TYR A 306 -12.76 -3.81 -16.50
C TYR A 306 -12.30 -5.25 -16.77
N GLN A 307 -12.68 -5.85 -17.93
CA GLN A 307 -12.23 -7.19 -18.32
C GLN A 307 -10.69 -7.29 -18.55
N LEU A 308 -10.01 -6.19 -18.71
CA LEU A 308 -8.54 -6.13 -18.85
C LEU A 308 -7.83 -6.03 -17.51
N SER A 309 -8.57 -5.75 -16.44
CA SER A 309 -8.02 -5.54 -15.10
C SER A 309 -7.97 -6.83 -14.28
N ILE A 310 -6.97 -6.92 -13.43
CA ILE A 310 -6.85 -7.96 -12.39
C ILE A 310 -7.34 -7.46 -11.02
N ASP A 311 -7.86 -6.23 -10.93
CA ASP A 311 -8.32 -5.61 -9.70
C ASP A 311 -9.63 -6.27 -9.19
N PRO A 312 -9.72 -6.69 -7.93
CA PRO A 312 -10.96 -7.21 -7.34
C PRO A 312 -12.17 -6.26 -7.48
N TYR A 313 -11.94 -4.94 -7.46
CA TYR A 313 -12.99 -3.97 -7.75
C TYR A 313 -13.48 -4.07 -9.19
N ALA A 314 -12.61 -4.26 -10.17
CA ALA A 314 -13.01 -4.47 -11.56
C ALA A 314 -13.82 -5.76 -11.71
N HIS A 315 -13.44 -6.83 -11.02
CA HIS A 315 -14.23 -8.09 -10.98
C HIS A 315 -15.64 -7.87 -10.41
N TYR A 316 -15.74 -7.08 -9.33
CA TYR A 316 -17.04 -6.65 -8.79
C TYR A 316 -17.86 -5.85 -9.81
N ARG A 317 -17.22 -4.94 -10.57
CA ARG A 317 -17.91 -4.18 -11.64
C ARG A 317 -18.32 -5.04 -12.81
N ILE A 318 -17.56 -6.06 -13.18
CA ILE A 318 -17.96 -7.06 -14.19
C ILE A 318 -19.20 -7.83 -13.72
N ALA A 319 -19.24 -8.21 -12.42
CA ALA A 319 -20.43 -8.84 -11.86
C ALA A 319 -21.67 -7.96 -11.98
N GLN A 320 -21.58 -6.68 -11.63
CA GLN A 320 -22.66 -5.70 -11.80
C GLN A 320 -23.07 -5.56 -13.28
N ALA A 321 -22.11 -5.58 -14.21
CA ALA A 321 -22.39 -5.48 -15.63
C ALA A 321 -23.26 -6.64 -16.13
N TYR A 322 -23.05 -7.85 -15.64
CA TYR A 322 -23.92 -8.99 -15.93
C TYR A 322 -25.25 -8.91 -15.19
N GLU A 323 -25.28 -8.46 -13.97
CA GLU A 323 -26.51 -8.29 -13.17
C GLU A 323 -27.44 -7.22 -13.78
N GLU A 324 -26.88 -6.12 -14.24
CA GLU A 324 -27.62 -4.98 -14.80
C GLU A 324 -27.77 -5.02 -16.32
N GLY A 325 -27.14 -5.98 -16.99
CA GLY A 325 -27.24 -6.16 -18.45
C GLY A 325 -26.54 -5.05 -19.26
N TRP A 326 -25.35 -4.56 -18.83
CA TRP A 326 -24.65 -3.47 -19.54
C TRP A 326 -24.29 -3.79 -20.99
N THR A 327 -24.20 -5.06 -21.35
CA THR A 327 -23.87 -5.51 -22.70
C THR A 327 -25.07 -6.03 -23.48
N GLY A 328 -26.25 -6.03 -22.87
CA GLY A 328 -27.50 -6.48 -23.50
C GLY A 328 -28.41 -7.20 -22.51
N GLU A 329 -28.24 -8.49 -22.35
CA GLU A 329 -29.08 -9.30 -21.46
C GLU A 329 -28.48 -9.44 -20.06
N VAL A 330 -29.37 -9.55 -19.06
CA VAL A 330 -29.01 -9.88 -17.68
C VAL A 330 -28.59 -11.35 -17.59
N ASP A 331 -27.48 -11.64 -16.95
CA ASP A 331 -26.97 -12.99 -16.71
C ASP A 331 -26.56 -13.16 -15.24
N MET A 332 -27.52 -13.54 -14.40
CA MET A 332 -27.27 -13.72 -12.97
C MET A 332 -26.27 -14.84 -12.65
N ASN A 333 -26.16 -15.87 -13.51
CA ASN A 333 -25.18 -16.93 -13.28
C ASN A 333 -23.75 -16.43 -13.44
N LYS A 334 -23.51 -15.63 -14.48
CA LYS A 334 -22.19 -14.98 -14.65
C LYS A 334 -21.95 -13.92 -13.59
N ALA A 335 -22.96 -13.12 -13.24
CA ALA A 335 -22.84 -12.14 -12.15
C ALA A 335 -22.38 -12.82 -10.86
N MET A 336 -23.03 -13.92 -10.47
CA MET A 336 -22.66 -14.68 -9.25
C MET A 336 -21.24 -15.24 -9.28
N LYS A 337 -20.78 -15.71 -10.45
CA LYS A 337 -19.42 -16.20 -10.59
C LYS A 337 -18.40 -15.08 -10.31
N TRP A 338 -18.61 -13.91 -10.90
CA TRP A 338 -17.72 -12.77 -10.73
C TRP A 338 -17.81 -12.15 -9.31
N TYR A 339 -19.01 -12.12 -8.70
CA TYR A 339 -19.13 -11.71 -7.30
C TYR A 339 -18.36 -12.65 -6.36
N LYS A 340 -18.42 -13.96 -6.59
CA LYS A 340 -17.64 -14.93 -5.79
C LYS A 340 -16.15 -14.70 -5.95
N GLN A 341 -15.67 -14.53 -7.17
CA GLN A 341 -14.27 -14.24 -7.43
C GLN A 341 -13.82 -12.97 -6.71
N ALA A 342 -14.52 -11.85 -6.89
CA ALA A 342 -14.19 -10.60 -6.21
C ALA A 342 -14.24 -10.71 -4.68
N ALA A 343 -15.15 -11.53 -4.13
CA ALA A 343 -15.24 -11.77 -2.69
C ALA A 343 -14.10 -12.64 -2.15
N GLU A 344 -13.68 -13.65 -2.91
CA GLU A 344 -12.51 -14.48 -2.59
C GLU A 344 -11.22 -13.66 -2.60
N GLU A 345 -11.17 -12.61 -3.43
CA GLU A 345 -10.09 -11.63 -3.51
C GLU A 345 -10.19 -10.52 -2.45
N GLY A 346 -11.21 -10.55 -1.58
CA GLY A 346 -11.36 -9.66 -0.43
C GLY A 346 -12.22 -8.42 -0.64
N HIS A 347 -12.87 -8.24 -1.81
CA HIS A 347 -13.66 -7.03 -2.09
C HIS A 347 -14.94 -6.95 -1.23
N HIS A 348 -15.01 -5.97 -0.32
CA HIS A 348 -16.04 -5.86 0.71
C HIS A 348 -17.49 -5.82 0.18
N LEU A 349 -17.76 -5.10 -0.93
CA LEU A 349 -19.10 -5.04 -1.51
C LEU A 349 -19.50 -6.36 -2.16
N ALA A 350 -18.56 -7.12 -2.74
CA ALA A 350 -18.81 -8.45 -3.26
C ALA A 350 -19.15 -9.43 -2.15
N ILE A 351 -18.39 -9.40 -1.04
CA ILE A 351 -18.66 -10.18 0.18
C ILE A 351 -20.06 -9.87 0.70
N LYS A 352 -20.41 -8.58 0.82
CA LYS A 352 -21.74 -8.15 1.25
C LYS A 352 -22.84 -8.60 0.30
N ARG A 353 -22.60 -8.55 -1.03
CA ARG A 353 -23.59 -8.96 -2.05
C ARG A 353 -23.89 -10.45 -1.97
N ILE A 354 -22.87 -11.29 -1.81
CA ILE A 354 -23.04 -12.75 -1.68
C ILE A 354 -23.81 -13.12 -0.42
N LYS A 355 -23.56 -12.45 0.70
CA LYS A 355 -24.26 -12.70 1.98
C LYS A 355 -25.76 -12.37 1.92
N ASN A 356 -26.16 -11.52 0.96
CA ASN A 356 -27.55 -11.04 0.81
C ASN A 356 -28.31 -11.71 -0.36
N LEU A 357 -27.70 -12.71 -0.99
CA LEU A 357 -28.31 -13.55 -2.02
C LEU A 357 -28.59 -14.94 -1.51
#